data_7f8f16703edfca63da28e8c1cfc2d269
#
_entry.id   7f8f16703edfca63da28e8c1cfc2d269
#
_cell.length_a   1.000
_cell.length_b   1.000
_cell.length_c   1.000
_cell.angle_alpha   90.00
_cell.angle_beta   90.00
_cell.angle_gamma   90.00
#
_symmetry.space_group_name_H-M   'P 1'
#
loop_
_entity.id
_entity.type
_entity.pdbx_description
1 polymer ?
#
loop_
_entity_poly.entity_id
_entity_poly.type
_entity_poly.pdbx_seq_one_letter_code
_entity_poly.pdbx_strand_id
1 'polypeptide(L)'
;MWDPQWPALASVGRVVRYDARGFGETLPPSGAWSHHADLLALIDELGLGRAHVIGTSMGAGIAVEAALAEPRAVASLLLVAPGGALLGDGAESLRQVWHEEVEALDRGDLNAAVEVNLRAWVDGPTRSADVVDPEVRAFVGRMQRDAFELPDWDPEANPEHELSPAADTRLRELRCRTLVLVGDLDQPATKDAAAKIAAEVESSRIVVWPDVAHVPTLERPADFEGLALDFLTGR
;
A
#
# COMPACT_ATOMS: atom_id res chain seq x y z
N MET A 1 8.42 -7.32 -2.45
CA MET A 1 7.36 -6.84 -3.33
C MET A 1 7.90 -5.99 -4.50
N TRP A 2 8.82 -5.05 -4.28
CA TRP A 2 9.32 -4.11 -5.29
C TRP A 2 10.49 -4.62 -6.14
N ASP A 3 10.85 -5.91 -6.08
CA ASP A 3 11.99 -6.46 -6.84
C ASP A 3 11.88 -6.28 -8.35
N PRO A 4 10.70 -6.51 -8.98
CA PRO A 4 10.56 -6.30 -10.42
C PRO A 4 10.81 -4.85 -10.84
N GLN A 5 10.36 -3.87 -10.06
CA GLN A 5 10.44 -2.44 -10.39
C GLN A 5 11.79 -1.81 -10.05
N TRP A 6 12.61 -2.48 -9.22
CA TRP A 6 13.85 -1.93 -8.71
C TRP A 6 14.80 -1.43 -9.80
N PRO A 7 15.13 -2.22 -10.85
CA PRO A 7 16.05 -1.78 -11.89
C PRO A 7 15.57 -0.53 -12.64
N ALA A 8 14.27 -0.49 -12.97
CA ALA A 8 13.68 0.62 -13.71
C ALA A 8 13.71 1.91 -12.87
N LEU A 9 13.27 1.84 -11.62
CA LEU A 9 13.26 3.00 -10.72
C LEU A 9 14.67 3.49 -10.40
N ALA A 10 15.64 2.58 -10.21
CA ALA A 10 17.04 2.92 -9.95
C ALA A 10 17.72 3.63 -11.15
N SER A 11 17.16 3.52 -12.36
CA SER A 11 17.70 4.20 -13.55
C SER A 11 17.46 5.71 -13.56
N VAL A 12 16.53 6.21 -12.76
CA VAL A 12 16.15 7.64 -12.74
C VAL A 12 16.53 8.37 -11.45
N GLY A 13 17.07 7.68 -10.46
CA GLY A 13 17.50 8.31 -9.22
C GLY A 13 17.94 7.36 -8.13
N ARG A 14 18.25 7.91 -6.97
CA ARG A 14 18.49 7.11 -5.76
C ARG A 14 17.15 6.53 -5.30
N VAL A 15 17.07 5.21 -5.17
CA VAL A 15 15.90 4.49 -4.71
C VAL A 15 16.17 3.89 -3.34
N VAL A 16 15.18 3.95 -2.48
CA VAL A 16 15.17 3.33 -1.15
C VAL A 16 13.90 2.52 -1.03
N ARG A 17 14.00 1.30 -0.53
CA ARG A 17 12.89 0.50 -0.06
C ARG A 17 13.23 0.00 1.34
N TYR A 18 12.22 -0.21 2.15
CA TYR A 18 12.38 -0.69 3.51
C TYR A 18 11.21 -1.60 3.89
N ASP A 19 11.43 -2.43 4.86
CA ASP A 19 10.38 -3.20 5.50
C ASP A 19 9.82 -2.38 6.67
N ALA A 20 8.52 -2.16 6.67
CA ALA A 20 7.84 -1.47 7.77
C ALA A 20 7.98 -2.28 9.07
N ARG A 21 7.81 -1.62 10.21
CA ARG A 21 7.84 -2.33 11.52
C ARG A 21 6.88 -3.49 11.54
N GLY A 22 7.34 -4.63 12.06
CA GLY A 22 6.58 -5.87 12.09
C GLY A 22 6.46 -6.58 10.74
N PHE A 23 7.25 -6.17 9.73
CA PHE A 23 7.31 -6.84 8.43
C PHE A 23 8.74 -7.13 8.02
N GLY A 24 8.93 -8.18 7.22
CA GLY A 24 10.22 -8.57 6.66
C GLY A 24 11.30 -8.75 7.72
N GLU A 25 12.40 -8.02 7.61
CA GLU A 25 13.53 -8.07 8.54
C GLU A 25 13.44 -6.99 9.65
N THR A 26 12.41 -6.15 9.64
CA THR A 26 12.24 -5.08 10.65
C THR A 26 11.49 -5.61 11.87
N LEU A 27 12.08 -5.41 13.05
CA LEU A 27 11.50 -5.87 14.30
C LEU A 27 10.11 -5.28 14.55
N PRO A 28 9.25 -5.99 15.30
CA PRO A 28 7.98 -5.48 15.77
C PRO A 28 8.15 -4.15 16.54
N PRO A 29 7.12 -3.29 16.57
CA PRO A 29 7.17 -2.04 17.29
C PRO A 29 7.31 -2.25 18.81
N SER A 30 7.97 -1.30 19.48
CA SER A 30 8.05 -1.24 20.93
C SER A 30 7.85 0.21 21.40
N GLY A 31 6.88 0.44 22.30
CA GLY A 31 6.52 1.76 22.75
C GLY A 31 5.72 2.57 21.73
N ALA A 32 5.78 3.89 21.83
CA ALA A 32 5.08 4.79 20.90
C ALA A 32 5.73 4.80 19.53
N TRP A 33 4.95 4.62 18.48
CA TRP A 33 5.44 4.53 17.11
C TRP A 33 4.36 4.94 16.09
N SER A 34 4.75 5.21 14.86
CA SER A 34 3.85 5.32 13.73
C SER A 34 4.58 5.08 12.41
N HIS A 35 3.93 4.46 11.46
CA HIS A 35 4.52 4.19 10.15
C HIS A 35 4.93 5.46 9.40
N HIS A 36 4.10 6.52 9.43
CA HIS A 36 4.43 7.77 8.75
C HIS A 36 5.62 8.49 9.38
N ALA A 37 5.77 8.43 10.71
CA ALA A 37 6.93 9.00 11.37
C ALA A 37 8.21 8.23 11.05
N ASP A 38 8.14 6.90 10.96
CA ASP A 38 9.27 6.07 10.52
C ASP A 38 9.71 6.41 9.09
N LEU A 39 8.75 6.60 8.16
CA LEU A 39 9.05 7.03 6.79
C LEU A 39 9.74 8.41 6.78
N LEU A 40 9.23 9.36 7.55
CA LEU A 40 9.81 10.70 7.64
C LEU A 40 11.22 10.67 8.26
N ALA A 41 11.42 9.89 9.31
CA ALA A 41 12.72 9.67 9.92
C ALA A 41 13.72 9.04 8.92
N LEU A 42 13.28 8.06 8.14
CA LEU A 42 14.11 7.44 7.12
C LEU A 42 14.52 8.44 6.02
N ILE A 43 13.61 9.31 5.58
CA ILE A 43 13.89 10.38 4.61
C ILE A 43 14.97 11.31 5.16
N ASP A 44 14.87 11.71 6.44
CA ASP A 44 15.80 12.62 7.10
C ASP A 44 17.16 11.97 7.32
N GLU A 45 17.22 10.81 7.94
CA GLU A 45 18.45 10.06 8.26
C GLU A 45 19.28 9.73 7.01
N LEU A 46 18.61 9.45 5.89
CA LEU A 46 19.28 9.18 4.63
C LEU A 46 19.62 10.44 3.83
N GLY A 47 19.27 11.62 4.34
CA GLY A 47 19.53 12.90 3.69
C GLY A 47 18.88 13.04 2.31
N LEU A 48 17.66 12.50 2.13
CA LEU A 48 16.98 12.48 0.84
C LEU A 48 16.38 13.84 0.46
N GLY A 49 16.23 14.76 1.43
CA GLY A 49 15.60 16.06 1.23
C GLY A 49 14.11 15.91 0.94
N ARG A 50 13.69 16.16 -0.32
CA ARG A 50 12.33 15.90 -0.78
C ARG A 50 12.28 14.60 -1.58
N ALA A 51 11.53 13.63 -1.09
CA ALA A 51 11.40 12.32 -1.73
C ALA A 51 10.13 12.19 -2.56
N HIS A 52 10.22 11.52 -3.71
CA HIS A 52 9.06 10.95 -4.38
C HIS A 52 8.69 9.67 -3.66
N VAL A 53 7.45 9.53 -3.20
CA VAL A 53 7.01 8.36 -2.43
C VAL A 53 6.06 7.52 -3.27
N ILE A 54 6.36 6.23 -3.39
CA ILE A 54 5.50 5.23 -4.03
C ILE A 54 5.01 4.30 -2.93
N GLY A 55 3.70 4.23 -2.75
CA GLY A 55 3.07 3.38 -1.75
C GLY A 55 1.96 2.52 -2.36
N THR A 56 1.84 1.27 -1.92
CA THR A 56 0.74 0.39 -2.30
C THR A 56 -0.08 0.01 -1.08
N SER A 57 -1.40 -0.03 -1.22
CA SER A 57 -2.35 -0.41 -0.18
C SER A 57 -2.12 0.39 1.12
N MET A 58 -1.83 -0.27 2.24
CA MET A 58 -1.42 0.36 3.50
C MET A 58 -0.28 1.37 3.29
N GLY A 59 0.71 1.03 2.44
CA GLY A 59 1.81 1.94 2.11
C GLY A 59 1.38 3.22 1.41
N ALA A 60 0.25 3.23 0.71
CA ALA A 60 -0.34 4.46 0.16
C ALA A 60 -0.92 5.34 1.28
N GLY A 61 -1.55 4.74 2.29
CA GLY A 61 -1.98 5.43 3.52
C GLY A 61 -0.81 6.10 4.22
N ILE A 62 0.24 5.34 4.50
CA ILE A 62 1.48 5.83 5.13
C ILE A 62 2.08 7.02 4.35
N ALA A 63 2.13 6.91 3.03
CA ALA A 63 2.66 7.97 2.17
C ALA A 63 1.84 9.27 2.25
N VAL A 64 0.52 9.16 2.29
CA VAL A 64 -0.39 10.31 2.45
C VAL A 64 -0.26 10.92 3.84
N GLU A 65 -0.22 10.12 4.90
CA GLU A 65 -0.01 10.60 6.26
C GLU A 65 1.32 11.34 6.40
N ALA A 66 2.41 10.80 5.84
CA ALA A 66 3.71 11.48 5.83
C ALA A 66 3.66 12.83 5.10
N ALA A 67 2.98 12.89 3.94
CA ALA A 67 2.82 14.13 3.19
C ALA A 67 1.94 15.18 3.89
N LEU A 68 0.98 14.75 4.72
CA LEU A 68 0.15 15.62 5.54
C LEU A 68 0.87 16.09 6.81
N ALA A 69 1.71 15.24 7.41
CA ALA A 69 2.49 15.56 8.60
C ALA A 69 3.66 16.50 8.27
N GLU A 70 4.41 16.23 7.20
CA GLU A 70 5.55 17.05 6.77
C GLU A 70 5.54 17.26 5.24
N PRO A 71 4.73 18.23 4.74
CA PRO A 71 4.58 18.48 3.30
C PRO A 71 5.89 18.82 2.55
N ARG A 72 6.92 19.26 3.30
CA ARG A 72 8.20 19.61 2.68
C ARG A 72 9.08 18.40 2.41
N ALA A 73 8.85 17.29 3.09
CA ALA A 73 9.59 16.05 2.90
C ALA A 73 9.16 15.28 1.64
N VAL A 74 7.91 15.48 1.16
CA VAL A 74 7.33 14.72 0.05
C VAL A 74 7.23 15.58 -1.21
N ALA A 75 7.90 15.14 -2.28
CA ALA A 75 7.90 15.82 -3.57
C ALA A 75 6.68 15.46 -4.43
N SER A 76 6.32 14.19 -4.46
CA SER A 76 5.13 13.67 -5.13
C SER A 76 4.72 12.31 -4.55
N LEU A 77 3.48 11.92 -4.81
CA LEU A 77 2.88 10.66 -4.39
C LEU A 77 2.46 9.83 -5.60
N LEU A 78 2.92 8.58 -5.67
CA LEU A 78 2.34 7.55 -6.54
C LEU A 78 1.66 6.52 -5.65
N LEU A 79 0.34 6.58 -5.59
CA LEU A 79 -0.52 5.78 -4.72
C LEU A 79 -1.13 4.63 -5.53
N VAL A 80 -0.79 3.41 -5.17
CA VAL A 80 -1.23 2.21 -5.88
C VAL A 80 -2.24 1.47 -5.00
N ALA A 81 -3.43 1.21 -5.53
CA ALA A 81 -4.47 0.48 -4.81
C ALA A 81 -4.63 0.99 -3.36
N PRO A 82 -4.99 2.28 -3.15
CA PRO A 82 -4.90 2.94 -1.86
C PRO A 82 -5.73 2.25 -0.77
N GLY A 83 -5.12 2.06 0.39
CA GLY A 83 -5.69 1.38 1.55
C GLY A 83 -5.23 2.01 2.87
N GLY A 84 -5.28 1.24 3.95
CA GLY A 84 -4.92 1.71 5.29
C GLY A 84 -5.79 2.87 5.75
N ALA A 85 -5.19 3.93 6.29
CA ALA A 85 -5.86 5.13 6.78
C ALA A 85 -6.71 5.88 5.71
N LEU A 86 -6.64 5.47 4.43
CA LEU A 86 -7.42 6.08 3.35
C LEU A 86 -8.79 5.43 3.12
N LEU A 87 -9.06 4.28 3.73
CA LEU A 87 -10.31 3.57 3.56
C LEU A 87 -11.49 4.24 4.29
N GLY A 88 -11.22 4.92 5.42
CA GLY A 88 -12.26 5.53 6.22
C GLY A 88 -13.41 4.55 6.52
N ASP A 89 -14.65 5.00 6.37
CA ASP A 89 -15.84 4.16 6.57
C ASP A 89 -15.91 2.97 5.56
N GLY A 90 -15.20 3.04 4.45
CA GLY A 90 -15.13 1.97 3.45
C GLY A 90 -14.51 0.67 3.98
N ALA A 91 -13.70 0.75 5.04
CA ALA A 91 -13.11 -0.38 5.73
C ALA A 91 -14.16 -1.42 6.21
N GLU A 92 -15.38 -0.97 6.50
CA GLU A 92 -16.50 -1.85 6.89
C GLU A 92 -16.77 -2.96 5.86
N SER A 93 -16.64 -2.66 4.57
CA SER A 93 -16.87 -3.64 3.50
C SER A 93 -15.84 -4.78 3.48
N LEU A 94 -14.69 -4.61 4.14
CA LEU A 94 -13.62 -5.59 4.26
C LEU A 94 -13.70 -6.44 5.53
N ARG A 95 -14.67 -6.16 6.41
CA ARG A 95 -14.81 -6.87 7.70
C ARG A 95 -14.91 -8.37 7.54
N GLN A 96 -15.61 -8.84 6.51
CA GLN A 96 -15.75 -10.27 6.26
C GLN A 96 -14.42 -10.93 5.90
N VAL A 97 -13.59 -10.26 5.08
CA VAL A 97 -12.25 -10.74 4.72
C VAL A 97 -11.38 -10.87 5.96
N TRP A 98 -11.34 -9.83 6.78
CA TRP A 98 -10.55 -9.86 8.02
C TRP A 98 -11.05 -10.89 9.03
N HIS A 99 -12.37 -11.07 9.13
CA HIS A 99 -12.95 -12.08 10.00
C HIS A 99 -12.54 -13.51 9.57
N GLU A 100 -12.64 -13.82 8.28
CA GLU A 100 -12.22 -15.12 7.73
C GLU A 100 -10.71 -15.37 7.92
N GLU A 101 -9.89 -14.32 7.77
CA GLU A 101 -8.45 -14.41 8.03
C GLU A 101 -8.16 -14.73 9.49
N VAL A 102 -8.73 -13.96 10.43
CA VAL A 102 -8.54 -14.18 11.88
C VAL A 102 -9.03 -15.57 12.28
N GLU A 103 -10.21 -16.00 11.82
CA GLU A 103 -10.70 -17.34 12.11
C GLU A 103 -9.76 -18.45 11.59
N ALA A 104 -9.13 -18.26 10.45
CA ALA A 104 -8.17 -19.22 9.91
C ALA A 104 -6.88 -19.24 10.75
N LEU A 105 -6.37 -18.07 11.15
CA LEU A 105 -5.19 -17.93 12.01
C LEU A 105 -5.44 -18.54 13.41
N ASP A 106 -6.60 -18.28 14.02
CA ASP A 106 -6.98 -18.83 15.32
C ASP A 106 -7.03 -20.37 15.32
N ARG A 107 -7.36 -20.98 14.18
CA ARG A 107 -7.31 -22.43 14.00
C ARG A 107 -5.91 -22.96 13.66
N GLY A 108 -4.92 -22.10 13.50
CA GLY A 108 -3.58 -22.46 13.04
C GLY A 108 -3.52 -22.90 11.57
N ASP A 109 -4.54 -22.55 10.78
CA ASP A 109 -4.61 -22.89 9.35
C ASP A 109 -4.04 -21.76 8.48
N LEU A 110 -2.71 -21.68 8.45
CA LEU A 110 -2.01 -20.68 7.63
C LEU A 110 -2.35 -20.78 6.14
N ASN A 111 -2.65 -21.99 5.63
CA ASN A 111 -3.03 -22.15 4.24
C ASN A 111 -4.37 -21.47 3.95
N ALA A 112 -5.35 -21.65 4.83
CA ALA A 112 -6.64 -21.00 4.72
C ALA A 112 -6.51 -19.47 4.85
N ALA A 113 -5.71 -18.97 5.80
CA ALA A 113 -5.47 -17.53 5.96
C ALA A 113 -4.84 -16.90 4.72
N VAL A 114 -3.80 -17.55 4.15
CA VAL A 114 -3.19 -17.13 2.89
C VAL A 114 -4.20 -17.13 1.75
N GLU A 115 -5.03 -18.16 1.64
CA GLU A 115 -6.04 -18.29 0.59
C GLU A 115 -7.13 -17.20 0.68
N VAL A 116 -7.53 -16.80 1.90
CA VAL A 116 -8.43 -15.64 2.11
C VAL A 116 -7.84 -14.39 1.49
N ASN A 117 -6.56 -14.12 1.75
CA ASN A 117 -5.86 -12.96 1.21
C ASN A 117 -5.70 -13.02 -0.31
N LEU A 118 -5.35 -14.18 -0.85
CA LEU A 118 -5.23 -14.36 -2.29
C LEU A 118 -6.56 -14.10 -3.01
N ARG A 119 -7.66 -14.64 -2.49
CA ARG A 119 -9.01 -14.38 -3.04
C ARG A 119 -9.40 -12.90 -2.96
N ALA A 120 -9.11 -12.26 -1.83
CA ALA A 120 -9.51 -10.87 -1.63
C ALA A 120 -8.68 -9.90 -2.47
N TRP A 121 -7.36 -10.07 -2.53
CA TRP A 121 -6.45 -9.06 -3.03
C TRP A 121 -5.84 -9.40 -4.40
N VAL A 122 -5.62 -10.66 -4.71
CA VAL A 122 -5.00 -11.07 -5.97
C VAL A 122 -6.06 -11.42 -6.99
N ASP A 123 -7.00 -12.29 -6.63
CA ASP A 123 -8.11 -12.67 -7.52
C ASP A 123 -9.10 -11.50 -7.65
N GLY A 124 -9.33 -10.79 -6.55
CA GLY A 124 -10.35 -9.74 -6.47
C GLY A 124 -11.76 -10.33 -6.33
N PRO A 125 -12.77 -9.50 -6.05
CA PRO A 125 -14.12 -9.98 -5.69
C PRO A 125 -14.88 -10.67 -6.83
N THR A 126 -14.40 -10.60 -8.07
CA THR A 126 -15.15 -11.04 -9.27
C THR A 126 -14.41 -12.03 -10.15
N ARG A 127 -13.10 -12.26 -9.94
CA ARG A 127 -12.34 -13.26 -10.70
C ARG A 127 -12.23 -14.58 -9.95
N SER A 128 -12.07 -15.66 -10.71
CA SER A 128 -11.63 -16.95 -10.16
C SER A 128 -10.10 -17.07 -10.26
N ALA A 129 -9.52 -17.89 -9.37
CA ALA A 129 -8.06 -18.07 -9.28
C ALA A 129 -7.39 -18.57 -10.56
N ASP A 130 -8.13 -19.30 -11.42
CA ASP A 130 -7.64 -19.91 -12.66
C ASP A 130 -7.40 -18.90 -13.80
N VAL A 131 -7.93 -17.67 -13.69
CA VAL A 131 -7.68 -16.61 -14.66
C VAL A 131 -6.57 -15.65 -14.26
N VAL A 132 -6.04 -15.78 -13.04
CA VAL A 132 -4.93 -14.98 -12.55
C VAL A 132 -3.62 -15.70 -12.85
N ASP A 133 -2.57 -14.93 -13.18
CA ASP A 133 -1.23 -15.49 -13.37
C ASP A 133 -0.79 -16.30 -12.14
N PRO A 134 -0.56 -17.61 -12.28
CA PRO A 134 -0.19 -18.47 -11.17
C PRO A 134 1.13 -18.08 -10.52
N GLU A 135 2.05 -17.43 -11.24
CA GLU A 135 3.32 -16.97 -10.68
C GLU A 135 3.11 -15.76 -9.75
N VAL A 136 2.23 -14.83 -10.13
CA VAL A 136 1.83 -13.69 -9.30
C VAL A 136 1.12 -14.20 -8.04
N ARG A 137 0.17 -15.11 -8.21
CA ARG A 137 -0.58 -15.69 -7.08
C ARG A 137 0.33 -16.44 -6.11
N ALA A 138 1.26 -17.25 -6.63
CA ALA A 138 2.24 -17.97 -5.83
C ALA A 138 3.23 -17.02 -5.12
N PHE A 139 3.66 -15.94 -5.79
CA PHE A 139 4.56 -14.96 -5.20
C PHE A 139 3.90 -14.23 -4.02
N VAL A 140 2.69 -13.70 -4.21
CA VAL A 140 1.93 -13.03 -3.14
C VAL A 140 1.61 -14.00 -2.00
N GLY A 141 1.24 -15.25 -2.32
CA GLY A 141 0.98 -16.27 -1.31
C GLY A 141 2.17 -16.57 -0.42
N ARG A 142 3.39 -16.61 -0.98
CA ARG A 142 4.62 -16.75 -0.18
C ARG A 142 4.82 -15.53 0.74
N MET A 143 4.73 -14.33 0.18
CA MET A 143 4.88 -13.09 0.97
C MET A 143 3.88 -13.00 2.12
N GLN A 144 2.62 -13.39 1.87
CA GLN A 144 1.58 -13.36 2.90
C GLN A 144 1.84 -14.42 3.98
N ARG A 145 2.32 -15.61 3.58
CA ARG A 145 2.72 -16.64 4.54
C ARG A 145 3.87 -16.14 5.42
N ASP A 146 4.92 -15.60 4.80
CA ASP A 146 6.07 -15.07 5.53
C ASP A 146 5.63 -13.99 6.54
N ALA A 147 4.65 -13.15 6.17
CA ALA A 147 4.09 -12.14 7.08
C ALA A 147 3.34 -12.76 8.27
N PHE A 148 2.58 -13.84 8.05
CA PHE A 148 1.89 -14.54 9.14
C PHE A 148 2.82 -15.35 10.05
N GLU A 149 4.02 -15.67 9.59
CA GLU A 149 5.04 -16.40 10.39
C GLU A 149 5.93 -15.45 11.21
N LEU A 150 5.77 -14.12 11.04
CA LEU A 150 6.48 -13.15 11.85
C LEU A 150 6.01 -13.18 13.30
N PRO A 151 6.90 -12.82 14.25
CA PRO A 151 6.50 -12.72 15.64
C PRO A 151 5.35 -11.73 15.84
N ASP A 152 4.33 -12.15 16.53
CA ASP A 152 3.25 -11.28 16.95
C ASP A 152 3.77 -10.18 17.87
N TRP A 153 3.18 -9.01 17.76
CA TRP A 153 3.28 -7.97 18.79
C TRP A 153 1.87 -7.67 19.32
N ASP A 154 1.84 -7.23 20.56
CA ASP A 154 0.59 -6.81 21.21
C ASP A 154 0.24 -5.37 20.76
N PRO A 155 -0.74 -5.16 19.90
CA PRO A 155 -1.13 -3.84 19.45
C PRO A 155 -1.78 -2.98 20.56
N GLU A 156 -2.31 -3.59 21.63
CA GLU A 156 -2.83 -2.86 22.77
C GLU A 156 -1.70 -2.30 23.64
N ALA A 157 -0.62 -3.07 23.82
CA ALA A 157 0.57 -2.63 24.53
C ALA A 157 1.45 -1.67 23.72
N ASN A 158 1.41 -1.76 22.39
CA ASN A 158 2.22 -0.97 21.48
C ASN A 158 1.35 -0.37 20.35
N PRO A 159 0.40 0.52 20.65
CA PRO A 159 -0.50 1.07 19.66
C PRO A 159 0.23 1.96 18.65
N GLU A 160 -0.17 1.86 17.39
CA GLU A 160 0.26 2.82 16.39
C GLU A 160 -0.39 4.19 16.66
N HIS A 161 0.40 5.25 16.57
CA HIS A 161 -0.10 6.63 16.60
C HIS A 161 -0.41 7.10 15.19
N GLU A 162 -1.64 6.84 14.76
CA GLU A 162 -2.15 7.35 13.50
C GLU A 162 -2.26 8.89 13.50
N LEU A 163 -2.31 9.46 12.31
CA LEU A 163 -2.47 10.90 12.15
C LEU A 163 -3.87 11.35 12.64
N SER A 164 -3.90 12.40 13.47
CA SER A 164 -5.16 12.97 13.96
C SER A 164 -5.28 14.45 13.58
N PRO A 165 -6.37 14.89 12.91
CA PRO A 165 -7.46 14.09 12.34
C PRO A 165 -7.00 13.10 11.27
N ALA A 166 -7.81 12.05 11.03
CA ALA A 166 -7.48 10.97 10.10
C ALA A 166 -7.19 11.47 8.68
N ALA A 167 -6.26 10.81 8.01
CA ALA A 167 -5.72 11.24 6.72
C ALA A 167 -6.79 11.32 5.63
N ASP A 168 -7.76 10.41 5.62
CA ASP A 168 -8.87 10.40 4.66
C ASP A 168 -9.80 11.63 4.76
N THR A 169 -9.82 12.31 5.91
CA THR A 169 -10.59 13.55 6.13
C THR A 169 -9.82 14.82 5.76
N ARG A 170 -8.53 14.68 5.46
CA ARG A 170 -7.60 15.81 5.24
C ARG A 170 -7.02 15.86 3.82
N LEU A 171 -7.53 15.06 2.89
CA LEU A 171 -6.99 14.93 1.53
C LEU A 171 -6.85 16.29 0.80
N ARG A 172 -7.74 17.24 1.06
CA ARG A 172 -7.70 18.61 0.50
C ARG A 172 -6.48 19.43 0.94
N GLU A 173 -5.76 18.99 1.97
CA GLU A 173 -4.55 19.66 2.45
C GLU A 173 -3.31 19.24 1.64
N LEU A 174 -3.37 18.13 0.90
CA LEU A 174 -2.26 17.68 0.04
C LEU A 174 -1.94 18.71 -1.03
N ARG A 175 -0.66 19.03 -1.19
CA ARG A 175 -0.15 20.02 -2.14
C ARG A 175 0.80 19.45 -3.17
N CYS A 176 1.30 18.24 -2.95
CA CYS A 176 2.22 17.60 -3.87
C CYS A 176 1.46 16.95 -5.04
N ARG A 177 2.12 16.85 -6.18
CA ARG A 177 1.59 16.13 -7.34
C ARG A 177 1.33 14.67 -6.97
N THR A 178 0.11 14.21 -7.25
CA THR A 178 -0.35 12.88 -6.86
C THR A 178 -0.86 12.10 -8.07
N LEU A 179 -0.41 10.87 -8.22
CA LEU A 179 -0.95 9.90 -9.18
C LEU A 179 -1.54 8.74 -8.40
N VAL A 180 -2.78 8.41 -8.70
CA VAL A 180 -3.47 7.24 -8.13
C VAL A 180 -3.64 6.19 -9.21
N LEU A 181 -3.20 4.97 -8.94
CA LEU A 181 -3.41 3.79 -9.78
C LEU A 181 -4.30 2.80 -9.03
N VAL A 182 -5.35 2.31 -9.68
CA VAL A 182 -6.23 1.27 -9.13
C VAL A 182 -6.68 0.32 -10.22
N GLY A 183 -6.86 -0.95 -9.89
CA GLY A 183 -7.48 -1.93 -10.78
C GLY A 183 -9.01 -1.83 -10.76
N ASP A 184 -9.68 -2.06 -11.88
CA ASP A 184 -11.16 -2.03 -11.94
C ASP A 184 -11.80 -3.24 -11.23
N LEU A 185 -11.02 -4.31 -11.04
CA LEU A 185 -11.41 -5.53 -10.32
C LEU A 185 -10.96 -5.54 -8.86
N ASP A 186 -10.44 -4.42 -8.35
CA ASP A 186 -10.09 -4.28 -6.94
C ASP A 186 -11.32 -4.20 -6.02
N GLN A 187 -11.10 -4.32 -4.72
CA GLN A 187 -12.15 -4.18 -3.71
C GLN A 187 -12.88 -2.84 -3.84
N PRO A 188 -14.21 -2.80 -3.65
CA PRO A 188 -14.97 -1.56 -3.71
C PRO A 188 -14.38 -0.45 -2.82
N ALA A 189 -14.00 -0.77 -1.58
CA ALA A 189 -13.39 0.19 -0.66
C ALA A 189 -12.13 0.86 -1.21
N THR A 190 -11.26 0.08 -1.86
CA THR A 190 -10.03 0.59 -2.49
C THR A 190 -10.35 1.51 -3.67
N LYS A 191 -11.33 1.15 -4.50
CA LYS A 191 -11.78 1.98 -5.63
C LYS A 191 -12.42 3.28 -5.14
N ASP A 192 -13.22 3.22 -4.08
CA ASP A 192 -13.85 4.40 -3.46
C ASP A 192 -12.79 5.33 -2.86
N ALA A 193 -11.78 4.79 -2.17
CA ALA A 193 -10.64 5.56 -1.68
C ALA A 193 -9.87 6.24 -2.83
N ALA A 194 -9.61 5.52 -3.92
CA ALA A 194 -8.96 6.09 -5.11
C ALA A 194 -9.78 7.23 -5.74
N ALA A 195 -11.09 7.04 -5.86
CA ALA A 195 -12.00 8.07 -6.38
C ALA A 195 -12.08 9.30 -5.46
N LYS A 196 -12.11 9.09 -4.13
CA LYS A 196 -12.10 10.17 -3.13
C LYS A 196 -10.82 11.00 -3.23
N ILE A 197 -9.66 10.36 -3.33
CA ILE A 197 -8.39 11.05 -3.52
C ILE A 197 -8.43 11.89 -4.80
N ALA A 198 -8.88 11.31 -5.92
CA ALA A 198 -8.96 12.02 -7.19
C ALA A 198 -9.93 13.22 -7.15
N ALA A 199 -10.99 13.13 -6.35
CA ALA A 199 -11.96 14.20 -6.22
C ALA A 199 -11.52 15.34 -5.27
N GLU A 200 -10.72 15.02 -4.24
CA GLU A 200 -10.39 15.96 -3.18
C GLU A 200 -8.97 16.56 -3.29
N VAL A 201 -8.04 15.87 -3.96
CA VAL A 201 -6.67 16.36 -4.16
C VAL A 201 -6.56 17.08 -5.50
N GLU A 202 -6.46 18.40 -5.48
CA GLU A 202 -6.46 19.27 -6.67
C GLU A 202 -5.37 18.89 -7.69
N SER A 203 -4.19 18.51 -7.21
CA SER A 203 -3.04 18.14 -8.04
C SER A 203 -2.98 16.63 -8.35
N SER A 204 -4.10 15.92 -8.26
CA SER A 204 -4.15 14.48 -8.48
C SER A 204 -4.61 14.11 -9.90
N ARG A 205 -4.19 12.91 -10.32
CA ARG A 205 -4.70 12.20 -11.49
C ARG A 205 -4.96 10.74 -11.10
N ILE A 206 -6.06 10.18 -11.56
CA ILE A 206 -6.38 8.76 -11.40
C ILE A 206 -6.18 8.01 -12.71
N VAL A 207 -5.63 6.80 -12.61
CA VAL A 207 -5.53 5.81 -13.68
C VAL A 207 -6.21 4.54 -13.18
N VAL A 208 -7.18 4.07 -13.94
CA VAL A 208 -7.87 2.80 -13.66
C VAL A 208 -7.44 1.78 -14.72
N TRP A 209 -6.87 0.67 -14.29
CA TRP A 209 -6.48 -0.40 -15.20
C TRP A 209 -7.56 -1.46 -15.32
N PRO A 210 -7.99 -1.79 -16.53
CA PRO A 210 -8.95 -2.86 -16.77
C PRO A 210 -8.33 -4.22 -16.48
N ASP A 211 -9.16 -5.16 -16.01
CA ASP A 211 -8.82 -6.56 -15.75
C ASP A 211 -7.72 -6.79 -14.70
N VAL A 212 -7.52 -5.82 -13.81
CA VAL A 212 -6.49 -5.85 -12.74
C VAL A 212 -7.16 -5.71 -11.37
N ALA A 213 -6.68 -6.45 -10.39
CA ALA A 213 -7.14 -6.34 -9.00
C ALA A 213 -6.18 -5.48 -8.15
N HIS A 214 -5.88 -5.91 -6.92
CA HIS A 214 -5.18 -5.10 -5.90
C HIS A 214 -3.66 -5.02 -6.10
N VAL A 215 -3.07 -5.84 -6.97
CA VAL A 215 -1.62 -5.93 -7.14
C VAL A 215 -1.14 -5.55 -8.55
N PRO A 216 -1.54 -4.37 -9.08
CA PRO A 216 -1.23 -3.96 -10.44
C PRO A 216 0.27 -3.93 -10.75
N THR A 217 1.11 -3.68 -9.76
CA THR A 217 2.58 -3.70 -9.88
C THR A 217 3.14 -5.08 -10.21
N LEU A 218 2.42 -6.14 -9.86
CA LEU A 218 2.80 -7.53 -10.11
C LEU A 218 2.05 -8.13 -11.30
N GLU A 219 0.78 -7.76 -11.48
CA GLU A 219 -0.02 -8.24 -12.62
C GLU A 219 0.46 -7.63 -13.94
N ARG A 220 0.91 -6.37 -13.94
CA ARG A 220 1.36 -5.64 -15.13
C ARG A 220 2.65 -4.86 -14.86
N PRO A 221 3.76 -5.54 -14.53
CA PRO A 221 5.00 -4.87 -14.07
C PRO A 221 5.57 -3.88 -15.09
N ALA A 222 5.63 -4.22 -16.37
CA ALA A 222 6.18 -3.34 -17.40
C ALA A 222 5.33 -2.08 -17.62
N ASP A 223 3.99 -2.21 -17.59
CA ASP A 223 3.09 -1.05 -17.69
C ASP A 223 3.23 -0.14 -16.47
N PHE A 224 3.38 -0.74 -15.28
CA PHE A 224 3.61 0.02 -14.07
C PHE A 224 4.95 0.77 -14.10
N GLU A 225 6.00 0.13 -14.55
CA GLU A 225 7.32 0.78 -14.72
C GLU A 225 7.23 2.00 -15.64
N GLY A 226 6.58 1.85 -16.81
CA GLY A 226 6.34 2.96 -17.73
C GLY A 226 5.58 4.11 -17.07
N LEU A 227 4.46 3.81 -16.41
CA LEU A 227 3.64 4.79 -15.70
C LEU A 227 4.42 5.52 -14.59
N ALA A 228 5.19 4.77 -13.80
CA ALA A 228 5.98 5.32 -12.70
C ALA A 228 7.11 6.22 -13.21
N LEU A 229 7.85 5.78 -14.24
CA LEU A 229 8.93 6.56 -14.83
C LEU A 229 8.41 7.86 -15.47
N ASP A 230 7.30 7.82 -16.20
CA ASP A 230 6.67 9.02 -16.77
C ASP A 230 6.23 9.98 -15.68
N PHE A 231 5.60 9.45 -14.63
CA PHE A 231 5.21 10.28 -13.49
C PHE A 231 6.42 10.88 -12.78
N LEU A 232 7.47 10.12 -12.48
CA LEU A 232 8.65 10.63 -11.75
C LEU A 232 9.45 11.65 -12.56
N THR A 233 9.54 11.47 -13.88
CA THR A 233 10.32 12.36 -14.77
C THR A 233 9.52 13.52 -15.35
N GLY A 234 8.20 13.60 -15.09
CA GLY A 234 7.34 14.70 -15.55
C GLY A 234 6.98 14.65 -17.03
N ARG A 235 6.99 13.46 -17.61
CA ARG A 235 6.57 13.21 -19.00
C ARG A 235 5.08 13.00 -19.13
#